data_6e638ad6ee93c832dc1194a0a89b7a52
#
_entry.id   6e638ad6ee93c832dc1194a0a89b7a52
#
_cell.length_a   1.000
_cell.length_b   1.000
_cell.length_c   1.000
_cell.angle_alpha   90.00
_cell.angle_beta   90.00
_cell.angle_gamma   90.00
#
_symmetry.space_group_name_H-M   'P 1'
#
loop_
_entity.id
_entity.type
_entity.pdbx_description
1 polymer ?
#
loop_
_entity_poly.entity_id
_entity_poly.type
_entity_poly.pdbx_seq_one_letter_code
_entity_poly.pdbx_strand_id
1 'polypeptide(L)'
;MTSTTVGAIDIVAWFVYLFSAVLFVVGLHFMNSPKTARKGNQISAFGMVVAVLMAFIVLFAKGFVNIVAVVVLVVGILIGAVAGVVSAKKVKMTDMPQLVSVFNTVGGGAAALVALNDILTKEGTPDIVVLITAGLGILIGSVTFTGSLIAAGKLQGIKWVKKLNLPGKGVWNILFAVLSVASLVMLCVQPEQRLLWSILTTVFALCYGLVFVIPIGGADMPVVISVLNACTGTAVAMSGLAIDNVALIVAGALVGSAGVTLSILMAQAMNRPLLSVLAGGFGGGADAAAAGDGPEGTMKETTPDDLAVQLVYAQKVIFVPGFGLAQAQAQRELADLGELLKGHGVEVSYAIHPVAGRMPGHMNVLLAEANVPYEELVDLDEINPQFPQANVALVVGANDVTNPAARRPGTPVSGMPILDVDKSQNVVVMKRGRGMGYAGIQNELYFEDNTQMLFGDAKKSLQSVIAAVKELLA
;
A
#
# COMPACT_ATOMS: atom_id res chain seq x y z
N MET A 1 35.99 1.31 -32.66
CA MET A 1 34.66 1.57 -33.25
C MET A 1 34.63 2.99 -33.74
N THR A 2 34.15 3.24 -34.95
CA THR A 2 34.08 4.60 -35.52
C THR A 2 32.98 5.44 -34.82
N SER A 3 33.16 6.73 -34.75
CA SER A 3 32.19 7.65 -34.09
C SER A 3 30.77 7.54 -34.65
N THR A 4 30.63 7.13 -35.92
CA THR A 4 29.35 6.90 -36.60
C THR A 4 28.59 5.67 -36.09
N THR A 5 29.28 4.60 -35.70
CA THR A 5 28.65 3.38 -35.16
C THR A 5 28.15 3.58 -33.72
N VAL A 6 28.85 4.38 -32.93
CA VAL A 6 28.40 4.73 -31.57
C VAL A 6 27.12 5.58 -31.62
N GLY A 7 27.06 6.56 -32.52
CA GLY A 7 25.84 7.38 -32.69
C GLY A 7 24.64 6.57 -33.19
N ALA A 8 24.83 5.58 -34.06
CA ALA A 8 23.74 4.72 -34.52
C ALA A 8 23.17 3.85 -33.40
N ILE A 9 24.01 3.34 -32.49
CA ILE A 9 23.58 2.52 -31.34
C ILE A 9 22.81 3.38 -30.34
N ASP A 10 23.22 4.62 -30.10
CA ASP A 10 22.49 5.53 -29.20
C ASP A 10 21.10 5.86 -29.74
N ILE A 11 20.97 6.06 -31.07
CA ILE A 11 19.66 6.28 -31.70
C ILE A 11 18.77 5.03 -31.56
N VAL A 12 19.30 3.83 -31.82
CA VAL A 12 18.55 2.58 -31.65
C VAL A 12 18.15 2.40 -30.18
N ALA A 13 19.06 2.65 -29.27
CA ALA A 13 18.78 2.56 -27.84
C ALA A 13 17.64 3.50 -27.41
N TRP A 14 17.63 4.73 -27.94
CA TRP A 14 16.57 5.69 -27.65
C TRP A 14 15.19 5.19 -28.11
N PHE A 15 15.09 4.64 -29.32
CA PHE A 15 13.84 4.06 -29.82
C PHE A 15 13.40 2.83 -29.03
N VAL A 16 14.33 1.96 -28.63
CA VAL A 16 14.01 0.78 -27.81
C VAL A 16 13.56 1.16 -26.40
N TYR A 17 14.20 2.15 -25.79
CA TYR A 17 13.75 2.67 -24.50
C TYR A 17 12.38 3.36 -24.60
N LEU A 18 12.12 4.10 -25.69
CA LEU A 18 10.80 4.69 -25.94
C LEU A 18 9.74 3.59 -26.12
N PHE A 19 10.05 2.53 -26.86
CA PHE A 19 9.16 1.37 -27.00
C PHE A 19 8.88 0.70 -25.64
N SER A 20 9.90 0.50 -24.82
CA SER A 20 9.73 -0.01 -23.45
C SER A 20 8.84 0.90 -22.59
N ALA A 21 9.01 2.22 -22.72
CA ALA A 21 8.17 3.20 -22.04
C ALA A 21 6.70 3.11 -22.47
N VAL A 22 6.43 2.94 -23.76
CA VAL A 22 5.08 2.70 -24.30
C VAL A 22 4.49 1.42 -23.70
N LEU A 23 5.27 0.35 -23.58
CA LEU A 23 4.81 -0.89 -22.95
C LEU A 23 4.46 -0.69 -21.47
N PHE A 24 5.20 0.15 -20.73
CA PHE A 24 4.84 0.49 -19.36
C PHE A 24 3.50 1.23 -19.26
N VAL A 25 3.27 2.23 -20.13
CA VAL A 25 2.00 2.97 -20.19
C VAL A 25 0.84 2.04 -20.52
N VAL A 26 0.99 1.21 -21.56
CA VAL A 26 -0.03 0.24 -21.98
C VAL A 26 -0.28 -0.80 -20.86
N GLY A 27 0.79 -1.30 -20.26
CA GLY A 27 0.70 -2.24 -19.14
C GLY A 27 -0.08 -1.64 -17.96
N LEU A 28 0.22 -0.39 -17.58
CA LEU A 28 -0.51 0.31 -16.52
C LEU A 28 -1.98 0.52 -16.86
N HIS A 29 -2.30 0.84 -18.12
CA HIS A 29 -3.68 0.95 -18.59
C HIS A 29 -4.46 -0.35 -18.42
N PHE A 30 -3.86 -1.49 -18.79
CA PHE A 30 -4.47 -2.81 -18.60
C PHE A 30 -4.60 -3.23 -17.13
N MET A 31 -3.82 -2.64 -16.22
CA MET A 31 -3.93 -2.88 -14.78
C MET A 31 -5.13 -2.18 -14.11
N ASN A 32 -5.84 -1.29 -14.79
CA ASN A 32 -7.02 -0.61 -14.24
C ASN A 32 -8.22 -1.54 -13.99
N SER A 33 -8.26 -2.72 -14.62
CA SER A 33 -9.34 -3.68 -14.41
C SER A 33 -8.79 -5.02 -13.92
N PRO A 34 -9.43 -5.64 -12.92
CA PRO A 34 -9.03 -6.95 -12.40
C PRO A 34 -8.96 -8.04 -13.50
N LYS A 35 -9.88 -8.00 -14.48
CA LYS A 35 -9.93 -8.95 -15.60
C LYS A 35 -8.70 -8.87 -16.52
N THR A 36 -8.10 -7.69 -16.66
CA THR A 36 -6.94 -7.44 -17.54
C THR A 36 -5.62 -7.23 -16.80
N ALA A 37 -5.64 -7.05 -15.48
CA ALA A 37 -4.47 -6.72 -14.68
C ALA A 37 -3.29 -7.68 -14.86
N ARG A 38 -3.55 -8.99 -14.98
CA ARG A 38 -2.51 -9.99 -15.23
C ARG A 38 -1.80 -9.77 -16.58
N LYS A 39 -2.56 -9.41 -17.63
CA LYS A 39 -2.00 -9.09 -18.95
C LYS A 39 -1.18 -7.81 -18.88
N GLY A 40 -1.68 -6.79 -18.18
CA GLY A 40 -0.97 -5.53 -17.95
C GLY A 40 0.39 -5.74 -17.29
N ASN A 41 0.42 -6.55 -16.24
CA ASN A 41 1.67 -6.90 -15.55
C ASN A 41 2.65 -7.64 -16.45
N GLN A 42 2.18 -8.56 -17.30
CA GLN A 42 3.02 -9.27 -18.27
C GLN A 42 3.61 -8.33 -19.35
N ILE A 43 2.81 -7.36 -19.85
CA ILE A 43 3.26 -6.35 -20.80
C ILE A 43 4.36 -5.47 -20.18
N SER A 44 4.14 -5.00 -18.95
CA SER A 44 5.15 -4.21 -18.22
C SER A 44 6.43 -4.99 -17.95
N ALA A 45 6.31 -6.27 -17.57
CA ALA A 45 7.47 -7.15 -17.37
C ALA A 45 8.26 -7.36 -18.67
N PHE A 46 7.56 -7.53 -19.79
CA PHE A 46 8.21 -7.64 -21.11
C PHE A 46 8.94 -6.34 -21.47
N GLY A 47 8.30 -5.17 -21.25
CA GLY A 47 8.94 -3.86 -21.44
C GLY A 47 10.22 -3.72 -20.60
N MET A 48 10.22 -4.19 -19.36
CA MET A 48 11.41 -4.20 -18.50
C MET A 48 12.53 -5.06 -19.06
N VAL A 49 12.21 -6.29 -19.52
CA VAL A 49 13.20 -7.19 -20.13
C VAL A 49 13.83 -6.55 -21.37
N VAL A 50 13.02 -5.92 -22.24
CA VAL A 50 13.51 -5.20 -23.43
C VAL A 50 14.45 -4.06 -23.05
N ALA A 51 14.11 -3.25 -22.05
CA ALA A 51 14.94 -2.15 -21.57
C ALA A 51 16.29 -2.65 -21.01
N VAL A 52 16.26 -3.70 -20.20
CA VAL A 52 17.47 -4.29 -19.61
C VAL A 52 18.38 -4.89 -20.68
N LEU A 53 17.81 -5.62 -21.65
CA LEU A 53 18.59 -6.17 -22.77
C LEU A 53 19.25 -5.07 -23.60
N MET A 54 18.54 -3.98 -23.86
CA MET A 54 19.13 -2.85 -24.58
C MET A 54 20.26 -2.18 -23.79
N ALA A 55 20.09 -2.04 -22.46
CA ALA A 55 21.17 -1.53 -21.61
C ALA A 55 22.45 -2.39 -21.70
N PHE A 56 22.31 -3.72 -21.74
CA PHE A 56 23.44 -4.62 -21.99
C PHE A 56 24.06 -4.39 -23.36
N ILE A 57 23.24 -4.28 -24.41
CA ILE A 57 23.74 -4.05 -25.79
C ILE A 57 24.55 -2.75 -25.83
N VAL A 58 24.04 -1.66 -25.22
CA VAL A 58 24.76 -0.37 -25.15
C VAL A 58 26.07 -0.50 -24.38
N LEU A 59 26.07 -1.21 -23.24
CA LEU A 59 27.25 -1.44 -22.42
C LEU A 59 28.35 -2.15 -23.22
N PHE A 60 27.99 -3.25 -23.92
CA PHE A 60 28.94 -3.99 -24.78
C PHE A 60 29.42 -3.18 -25.97
N ALA A 61 28.51 -2.45 -26.63
CA ALA A 61 28.83 -1.69 -27.83
C ALA A 61 29.75 -0.49 -27.55
N LYS A 62 29.63 0.14 -26.38
CA LYS A 62 30.51 1.26 -25.96
C LYS A 62 31.86 0.79 -25.42
N GLY A 63 32.09 -0.51 -25.34
CA GLY A 63 33.38 -1.08 -24.92
C GLY A 63 33.67 -0.93 -23.42
N PHE A 64 32.66 -0.57 -22.61
CA PHE A 64 32.79 -0.50 -21.15
C PHE A 64 32.79 -1.89 -20.48
N VAL A 65 33.31 -2.89 -21.16
CA VAL A 65 33.22 -4.29 -20.69
C VAL A 65 34.45 -4.65 -19.87
N ASN A 66 34.31 -4.49 -18.56
CA ASN A 66 35.17 -5.20 -17.63
C ASN A 66 34.47 -6.51 -17.23
N ILE A 67 35.13 -7.65 -17.39
CA ILE A 67 34.59 -8.98 -17.05
C ILE A 67 34.06 -9.00 -15.60
N VAL A 68 34.76 -8.38 -14.66
CA VAL A 68 34.34 -8.29 -13.25
C VAL A 68 33.03 -7.54 -13.14
N ALA A 69 32.88 -6.39 -13.82
CA ALA A 69 31.65 -5.61 -13.80
C ALA A 69 30.45 -6.39 -14.37
N VAL A 70 30.64 -7.12 -15.48
CA VAL A 70 29.59 -7.96 -16.08
C VAL A 70 29.19 -9.08 -15.13
N VAL A 71 30.15 -9.77 -14.51
CA VAL A 71 29.86 -10.83 -13.54
C VAL A 71 29.08 -10.30 -12.35
N VAL A 72 29.51 -9.17 -11.77
CA VAL A 72 28.80 -8.53 -10.65
C VAL A 72 27.37 -8.15 -11.05
N LEU A 73 27.18 -7.59 -12.23
CA LEU A 73 25.87 -7.20 -12.75
C LEU A 73 24.95 -8.43 -12.94
N VAL A 74 25.44 -9.50 -13.59
CA VAL A 74 24.66 -10.73 -13.82
C VAL A 74 24.32 -11.40 -12.49
N VAL A 75 25.27 -11.52 -11.57
CA VAL A 75 25.05 -12.08 -10.23
C VAL A 75 24.03 -11.24 -9.47
N GLY A 76 24.13 -9.90 -9.51
CA GLY A 76 23.16 -9.01 -8.90
C GLY A 76 21.74 -9.18 -9.46
N ILE A 77 21.59 -9.27 -10.77
CA ILE A 77 20.30 -9.54 -11.42
C ILE A 77 19.74 -10.90 -11.00
N LEU A 78 20.55 -11.95 -10.98
CA LEU A 78 20.11 -13.29 -10.57
C LEU A 78 19.66 -13.32 -9.11
N ILE A 79 20.42 -12.71 -8.21
CA ILE A 79 20.05 -12.60 -6.79
C ILE A 79 18.73 -11.82 -6.65
N GLY A 80 18.61 -10.68 -7.31
CA GLY A 80 17.40 -9.85 -7.28
C GLY A 80 16.18 -10.57 -7.87
N ALA A 81 16.35 -11.26 -9.00
CA ALA A 81 15.27 -12.02 -9.64
C ALA A 81 14.80 -13.19 -8.76
N VAL A 82 15.73 -13.97 -8.19
CA VAL A 82 15.37 -15.07 -7.28
C VAL A 82 14.68 -14.54 -6.03
N ALA A 83 15.24 -13.52 -5.37
CA ALA A 83 14.66 -12.91 -4.19
C ALA A 83 13.27 -12.35 -4.48
N GLY A 84 13.10 -11.63 -5.60
CA GLY A 84 11.82 -11.05 -6.02
C GLY A 84 10.75 -12.10 -6.30
N VAL A 85 11.08 -13.11 -7.10
CA VAL A 85 10.14 -14.20 -7.47
C VAL A 85 9.74 -15.03 -6.24
N VAL A 86 10.72 -15.40 -5.40
CA VAL A 86 10.44 -16.18 -4.19
C VAL A 86 9.57 -15.40 -3.21
N SER A 87 9.88 -14.12 -3.00
CA SER A 87 9.08 -13.25 -2.12
C SER A 87 7.66 -13.08 -2.66
N ALA A 88 7.50 -12.77 -3.95
CA ALA A 88 6.19 -12.58 -4.58
C ALA A 88 5.31 -13.84 -4.54
N LYS A 89 5.90 -15.05 -4.67
CA LYS A 89 5.14 -16.31 -4.63
C LYS A 89 4.79 -16.77 -3.21
N LYS A 90 5.58 -16.40 -2.20
CA LYS A 90 5.40 -16.90 -0.82
C LYS A 90 4.67 -15.94 0.10
N VAL A 91 4.57 -14.66 -0.31
CA VAL A 91 3.92 -13.65 0.54
C VAL A 91 2.43 -13.95 0.67
N LYS A 92 1.92 -13.81 1.90
CA LYS A 92 0.49 -13.86 2.18
C LYS A 92 -0.13 -12.51 1.84
N MET A 93 -1.41 -12.49 1.46
CA MET A 93 -2.13 -11.25 1.14
C MET A 93 -2.08 -10.21 2.28
N THR A 94 -2.12 -10.67 3.53
CA THR A 94 -1.98 -9.83 4.72
C THR A 94 -0.61 -9.16 4.86
N ASP A 95 0.43 -9.71 4.24
CA ASP A 95 1.82 -9.25 4.31
C ASP A 95 2.26 -8.49 3.05
N MET A 96 1.35 -8.32 2.07
CA MET A 96 1.63 -7.57 0.84
C MET A 96 2.10 -6.12 1.08
N PRO A 97 1.49 -5.34 2.00
CA PRO A 97 1.97 -3.98 2.26
C PRO A 97 3.42 -3.93 2.76
N GLN A 98 3.83 -4.92 3.57
CA GLN A 98 5.21 -5.05 4.02
C GLN A 98 6.15 -5.33 2.85
N LEU A 99 5.76 -6.24 1.94
CA LEU A 99 6.55 -6.56 0.75
C LEU A 99 6.69 -5.36 -0.17
N VAL A 100 5.60 -4.64 -0.43
CA VAL A 100 5.62 -3.39 -1.23
C VAL A 100 6.56 -2.37 -0.60
N SER A 101 6.51 -2.23 0.73
CA SER A 101 7.39 -1.32 1.45
C SER A 101 8.87 -1.72 1.33
N VAL A 102 9.19 -3.02 1.35
CA VAL A 102 10.55 -3.52 1.10
C VAL A 102 11.00 -3.23 -0.33
N PHE A 103 10.13 -3.39 -1.33
CA PHE A 103 10.45 -3.04 -2.71
C PHE A 103 10.68 -1.54 -2.89
N ASN A 104 9.89 -0.69 -2.23
CA ASN A 104 10.14 0.76 -2.18
C ASN A 104 11.51 1.07 -1.57
N THR A 105 11.91 0.35 -0.49
CA THR A 105 13.23 0.49 0.11
C THR A 105 14.33 0.22 -0.92
N VAL A 106 14.27 -0.93 -1.59
CA VAL A 106 15.29 -1.31 -2.58
C VAL A 106 15.29 -0.35 -3.77
N GLY A 107 14.12 0.02 -4.29
CA GLY A 107 13.98 0.95 -5.42
C GLY A 107 14.51 2.35 -5.11
N GLY A 108 14.13 2.91 -3.95
CA GLY A 108 14.63 4.21 -3.49
C GLY A 108 16.13 4.22 -3.24
N GLY A 109 16.64 3.16 -2.58
CA GLY A 109 18.07 3.00 -2.36
C GLY A 109 18.87 2.87 -3.66
N ALA A 110 18.38 2.08 -4.62
CA ALA A 110 19.02 1.95 -5.93
C ALA A 110 19.05 3.29 -6.68
N ALA A 111 17.94 4.04 -6.69
CA ALA A 111 17.89 5.36 -7.33
C ALA A 111 18.90 6.34 -6.68
N ALA A 112 18.96 6.37 -5.35
CA ALA A 112 19.92 7.21 -4.62
C ALA A 112 21.37 6.84 -4.95
N LEU A 113 21.70 5.54 -5.01
CA LEU A 113 23.05 5.07 -5.34
C LEU A 113 23.43 5.37 -6.77
N VAL A 114 22.50 5.21 -7.74
CA VAL A 114 22.74 5.56 -9.15
C VAL A 114 23.04 7.05 -9.28
N ALA A 115 22.22 7.91 -8.66
CA ALA A 115 22.41 9.35 -8.69
C ALA A 115 23.71 9.78 -7.99
N LEU A 116 24.03 9.15 -6.85
CA LEU A 116 25.29 9.41 -6.13
C LEU A 116 26.51 9.01 -6.97
N ASN A 117 26.46 7.83 -7.59
CA ASN A 117 27.53 7.37 -8.46
C ASN A 117 27.74 8.29 -9.66
N ASP A 118 26.65 8.76 -10.30
CA ASP A 118 26.75 9.68 -11.45
C ASP A 118 27.45 11.00 -11.07
N ILE A 119 27.06 11.62 -9.94
CA ILE A 119 27.72 12.85 -9.45
C ILE A 119 29.21 12.62 -9.16
N LEU A 120 29.58 11.49 -8.58
CA LEU A 120 30.94 11.24 -8.14
C LEU A 120 31.88 10.82 -9.27
N THR A 121 31.36 10.14 -10.30
CA THR A 121 32.19 9.61 -11.40
C THR A 121 32.28 10.55 -12.59
N LYS A 122 31.41 11.57 -12.69
CA LYS A 122 31.42 12.53 -13.80
C LYS A 122 32.68 13.37 -13.78
N GLU A 123 33.40 13.43 -14.90
CA GLU A 123 34.61 14.26 -15.04
C GLU A 123 34.25 15.76 -15.10
N GLY A 124 35.07 16.59 -14.47
CA GLY A 124 34.85 18.04 -14.40
C GLY A 124 33.73 18.46 -13.43
N THR A 125 33.26 19.71 -13.56
CA THR A 125 32.13 20.23 -12.81
C THR A 125 30.83 19.87 -13.56
N PRO A 126 29.93 19.05 -12.95
CA PRO A 126 28.66 18.71 -13.59
C PRO A 126 27.80 19.97 -13.81
N ASP A 127 26.96 19.93 -14.85
CA ASP A 127 25.98 20.99 -15.10
C ASP A 127 25.00 21.10 -13.94
N ILE A 128 24.50 22.32 -13.69
CA ILE A 128 23.57 22.62 -12.60
C ILE A 128 22.29 21.75 -12.67
N VAL A 129 21.83 21.42 -13.87
CA VAL A 129 20.66 20.54 -14.07
C VAL A 129 20.93 19.14 -13.55
N VAL A 130 22.14 18.60 -13.84
CA VAL A 130 22.55 17.29 -13.33
C VAL A 130 22.70 17.31 -11.82
N LEU A 131 23.29 18.36 -11.25
CA LEU A 131 23.44 18.51 -9.79
C LEU A 131 22.07 18.54 -9.08
N ILE A 132 21.11 19.28 -9.62
CA ILE A 132 19.77 19.37 -9.07
C ILE A 132 19.05 18.02 -9.19
N THR A 133 19.03 17.40 -10.37
CA THR A 133 18.28 16.15 -10.61
C THR A 133 18.89 14.99 -9.86
N ALA A 134 20.20 14.81 -9.89
CA ALA A 134 20.87 13.78 -9.12
C ALA A 134 20.81 14.04 -7.62
N GLY A 135 20.94 15.29 -7.17
CA GLY A 135 20.78 15.66 -5.78
C GLY A 135 19.38 15.37 -5.24
N LEU A 136 18.33 15.63 -6.03
CA LEU A 136 16.95 15.26 -5.71
C LEU A 136 16.78 13.73 -5.70
N GLY A 137 17.39 13.01 -6.65
CA GLY A 137 17.42 11.55 -6.66
C GLY A 137 18.03 10.97 -5.38
N ILE A 138 19.16 11.53 -4.93
CA ILE A 138 19.82 11.14 -3.67
C ILE A 138 18.92 11.44 -2.48
N LEU A 139 18.39 12.65 -2.37
CA LEU A 139 17.58 13.08 -1.23
C LEU A 139 16.32 12.22 -1.11
N ILE A 140 15.49 12.19 -2.16
CA ILE A 140 14.20 11.49 -2.15
C ILE A 140 14.41 9.98 -2.03
N GLY A 141 15.38 9.42 -2.75
CA GLY A 141 15.69 7.99 -2.70
C GLY A 141 16.17 7.54 -1.31
N SER A 142 17.01 8.34 -0.64
CA SER A 142 17.49 8.06 0.72
C SER A 142 16.38 8.14 1.76
N VAL A 143 15.50 9.16 1.67
CA VAL A 143 14.31 9.27 2.54
C VAL A 143 13.41 8.05 2.36
N THR A 144 13.18 7.65 1.12
CA THR A 144 12.34 6.49 0.83
C THR A 144 12.96 5.19 1.32
N PHE A 145 14.28 5.02 1.19
CA PHE A 145 14.99 3.84 1.67
C PHE A 145 14.73 3.59 3.15
N THR A 146 15.03 4.54 4.02
CA THR A 146 14.88 4.38 5.46
C THR A 146 13.43 4.45 5.92
N GLY A 147 12.65 5.35 5.33
CA GLY A 147 11.22 5.49 5.65
C GLY A 147 10.43 4.21 5.36
N SER A 148 10.65 3.61 4.19
CA SER A 148 9.99 2.35 3.83
C SER A 148 10.46 1.17 4.67
N LEU A 149 11.73 1.13 5.05
CA LEU A 149 12.26 0.10 5.95
C LEU A 149 11.58 0.15 7.34
N ILE A 150 11.40 1.35 7.89
CA ILE A 150 10.67 1.54 9.16
C ILE A 150 9.19 1.20 9.01
N ALA A 151 8.55 1.59 7.91
CA ALA A 151 7.15 1.24 7.63
C ALA A 151 6.95 -0.27 7.57
N ALA A 152 7.80 -1.01 6.84
CA ALA A 152 7.79 -2.47 6.79
C ALA A 152 7.96 -3.08 8.19
N GLY A 153 8.94 -2.60 8.96
CA GLY A 153 9.21 -3.08 10.32
C GLY A 153 8.05 -2.88 11.29
N LYS A 154 7.34 -1.74 11.18
CA LYS A 154 6.14 -1.46 11.98
C LYS A 154 4.98 -2.41 11.66
N LEU A 155 4.71 -2.61 10.37
CA LEU A 155 3.65 -3.51 9.91
C LEU A 155 3.95 -4.96 10.26
N GLN A 156 5.23 -5.39 10.18
CA GLN A 156 5.69 -6.69 10.62
C GLN A 156 5.59 -6.88 12.15
N GLY A 157 5.41 -5.80 12.88
CA GLY A 157 5.29 -5.85 14.33
C GLY A 157 6.62 -6.02 15.06
N ILE A 158 7.73 -5.66 14.44
CA ILE A 158 9.07 -5.78 15.02
C ILE A 158 9.15 -4.97 16.32
N LYS A 159 9.44 -5.64 17.42
CA LYS A 159 9.34 -5.08 18.79
C LYS A 159 10.18 -3.83 19.01
N TRP A 160 11.41 -3.79 18.48
CA TRP A 160 12.29 -2.63 18.65
C TRP A 160 11.81 -1.42 17.84
N VAL A 161 11.23 -1.62 16.65
CA VAL A 161 10.66 -0.53 15.82
C VAL A 161 9.44 0.07 16.50
N LYS A 162 8.57 -0.76 17.11
CA LYS A 162 7.40 -0.30 17.87
C LYS A 162 7.77 0.49 19.12
N LYS A 163 8.90 0.16 19.74
CA LYS A 163 9.40 0.84 20.96
C LYS A 163 10.16 2.14 20.66
N LEU A 164 10.50 2.39 19.39
CA LEU A 164 11.23 3.60 19.00
C LEU A 164 10.33 4.82 19.25
N ASN A 165 10.57 5.49 20.34
CA ASN A 165 9.88 6.74 20.68
C ASN A 165 10.95 7.82 20.91
N LEU A 166 11.06 8.75 19.97
CA LEU A 166 12.01 9.86 20.05
C LEU A 166 11.33 11.05 20.75
N PRO A 167 11.85 11.53 21.87
CA PRO A 167 11.33 12.77 22.47
C PRO A 167 11.58 13.94 21.52
N GLY A 168 10.62 14.87 21.40
CA GLY A 168 10.75 16.03 20.52
C GLY A 168 10.70 15.70 19.01
N LYS A 169 9.92 14.72 18.60
CA LYS A 169 9.80 14.21 17.22
C LYS A 169 9.66 15.29 16.16
N GLY A 170 8.83 16.32 16.43
CA GLY A 170 8.63 17.43 15.51
C GLY A 170 9.91 18.23 15.25
N VAL A 171 10.72 18.47 16.27
CA VAL A 171 11.98 19.22 16.16
C VAL A 171 12.99 18.44 15.29
N TRP A 172 13.14 17.14 15.54
CA TRP A 172 14.05 16.29 14.75
C TRP A 172 13.61 16.20 13.28
N ASN A 173 12.31 16.10 13.00
CA ASN A 173 11.79 16.11 11.64
C ASN A 173 12.14 17.41 10.91
N ILE A 174 11.89 18.57 11.53
CA ILE A 174 12.22 19.87 10.92
C ILE A 174 13.73 20.00 10.74
N LEU A 175 14.51 19.62 11.75
CA LEU A 175 15.98 19.73 11.70
C LEU A 175 16.55 18.93 10.52
N PHE A 176 16.22 17.63 10.41
CA PHE A 176 16.76 16.79 9.34
C PHE A 176 16.20 17.14 7.96
N ALA A 177 14.96 17.61 7.87
CA ALA A 177 14.40 18.14 6.61
C ALA A 177 15.19 19.37 6.14
N VAL A 178 15.43 20.35 7.04
CA VAL A 178 16.19 21.56 6.74
C VAL A 178 17.63 21.23 6.37
N LEU A 179 18.31 20.36 7.13
CA LEU A 179 19.68 19.93 6.85
C LEU A 179 19.80 19.20 5.51
N SER A 180 18.82 18.36 5.15
CA SER A 180 18.79 17.66 3.87
C SER A 180 18.67 18.64 2.70
N VAL A 181 17.75 19.59 2.81
CA VAL A 181 17.55 20.63 1.75
C VAL A 181 18.76 21.56 1.70
N ALA A 182 19.29 21.99 2.85
CA ALA A 182 20.46 22.87 2.88
C ALA A 182 21.70 22.20 2.25
N SER A 183 21.94 20.91 2.54
CA SER A 183 23.05 20.18 1.92
C SER A 183 22.88 19.99 0.41
N LEU A 184 21.63 19.80 -0.07
CA LEU A 184 21.30 19.78 -1.50
C LEU A 184 21.58 21.15 -2.17
N VAL A 185 21.19 22.24 -1.53
CA VAL A 185 21.49 23.60 -2.04
C VAL A 185 23.00 23.84 -2.08
N MET A 186 23.71 23.43 -1.04
CA MET A 186 25.18 23.55 -1.00
C MET A 186 25.88 22.70 -2.07
N LEU A 187 25.33 21.53 -2.42
CA LEU A 187 25.79 20.71 -3.54
C LEU A 187 25.73 21.48 -4.86
N CYS A 188 24.69 22.28 -5.05
CA CYS A 188 24.53 23.12 -6.27
C CYS A 188 25.42 24.37 -6.23
N VAL A 189 25.63 24.97 -5.07
CA VAL A 189 26.42 26.20 -4.90
C VAL A 189 27.94 25.93 -4.90
N GLN A 190 28.36 24.79 -4.37
CA GLN A 190 29.78 24.39 -4.25
C GLN A 190 30.05 23.06 -4.96
N PRO A 191 29.95 22.98 -6.29
CA PRO A 191 30.11 21.73 -7.04
C PRO A 191 31.52 21.13 -6.92
N GLU A 192 32.52 21.93 -6.53
CA GLU A 192 33.88 21.44 -6.27
C GLU A 192 33.95 20.50 -5.05
N GLN A 193 33.07 20.71 -4.07
CA GLN A 193 32.95 19.88 -2.87
C GLN A 193 31.80 18.85 -2.98
N ARG A 194 31.49 18.41 -4.21
CA ARG A 194 30.37 17.50 -4.48
C ARG A 194 30.38 16.22 -3.64
N LEU A 195 31.55 15.67 -3.35
CA LEU A 195 31.68 14.50 -2.49
C LEU A 195 31.15 14.75 -1.09
N LEU A 196 31.56 15.86 -0.47
CA LEU A 196 31.13 16.22 0.89
C LEU A 196 29.61 16.45 0.93
N TRP A 197 29.09 17.31 0.03
CA TRP A 197 27.69 17.70 0.06
C TRP A 197 26.75 16.56 -0.35
N SER A 198 27.14 15.68 -1.28
CA SER A 198 26.32 14.49 -1.62
C SER A 198 26.29 13.48 -0.48
N ILE A 199 27.38 13.25 0.23
CA ILE A 199 27.40 12.39 1.42
C ILE A 199 26.53 12.99 2.54
N LEU A 200 26.65 14.29 2.82
CA LEU A 200 25.83 14.97 3.82
C LEU A 200 24.34 14.91 3.47
N THR A 201 23.98 15.16 2.19
CA THR A 201 22.61 15.01 1.71
C THR A 201 22.09 13.60 1.95
N THR A 202 22.89 12.59 1.61
CA THR A 202 22.52 11.18 1.84
C THR A 202 22.29 10.90 3.33
N VAL A 203 23.22 11.29 4.20
CA VAL A 203 23.13 11.01 5.65
C VAL A 203 21.92 11.72 6.27
N PHE A 204 21.74 13.01 5.99
CA PHE A 204 20.61 13.77 6.55
C PHE A 204 19.26 13.25 6.00
N ALA A 205 19.19 12.89 4.72
CA ALA A 205 18.00 12.31 4.14
C ALA A 205 17.66 10.93 4.71
N LEU A 206 18.65 10.06 4.97
CA LEU A 206 18.47 8.81 5.68
C LEU A 206 17.92 9.03 7.10
N CYS A 207 18.49 9.98 7.84
CA CYS A 207 17.99 10.35 9.17
C CYS A 207 16.55 10.90 9.09
N TYR A 208 16.27 11.76 8.12
CA TYR A 208 14.92 12.31 7.93
C TYR A 208 13.89 11.21 7.66
N GLY A 209 14.18 10.27 6.76
CA GLY A 209 13.28 9.15 6.47
C GLY A 209 12.96 8.29 7.70
N LEU A 210 13.95 8.06 8.57
CA LEU A 210 13.74 7.37 9.84
C LEU A 210 12.77 8.15 10.74
N VAL A 211 13.10 9.42 11.01
CA VAL A 211 12.34 10.24 11.98
C VAL A 211 10.93 10.56 11.47
N PHE A 212 10.76 10.72 10.16
CA PHE A 212 9.48 11.00 9.51
C PHE A 212 8.44 9.89 9.75
N VAL A 213 8.82 8.62 9.59
CA VAL A 213 7.87 7.48 9.64
C VAL A 213 7.63 6.99 11.07
N ILE A 214 8.56 7.20 12.00
CA ILE A 214 8.46 6.72 13.38
C ILE A 214 7.16 7.15 14.09
N PRO A 215 6.69 8.41 14.01
CA PRO A 215 5.50 8.84 14.75
C PRO A 215 4.17 8.40 14.13
N ILE A 216 4.16 7.97 12.87
CA ILE A 216 2.93 7.68 12.13
C ILE A 216 2.28 6.39 12.65
N GLY A 217 0.97 6.42 12.88
CA GLY A 217 0.19 5.29 13.38
C GLY A 217 0.03 4.14 12.37
N GLY A 218 -0.31 2.94 12.87
CA GLY A 218 -0.54 1.76 12.01
C GLY A 218 -1.70 1.92 11.03
N ALA A 219 -2.72 2.68 11.40
CA ALA A 219 -3.89 2.97 10.56
C ALA A 219 -3.51 3.78 9.32
N ASP A 220 -2.60 4.75 9.48
CA ASP A 220 -2.16 5.65 8.40
C ASP A 220 -1.02 5.04 7.54
N MET A 221 -0.45 3.91 7.95
CA MET A 221 0.68 3.27 7.24
C MET A 221 0.40 2.96 5.78
N PRO A 222 -0.78 2.48 5.36
CA PRO A 222 -1.06 2.25 3.94
C PRO A 222 -0.90 3.51 3.08
N VAL A 223 -1.38 4.65 3.58
CA VAL A 223 -1.23 5.95 2.89
C VAL A 223 0.25 6.34 2.80
N VAL A 224 0.99 6.19 3.92
CA VAL A 224 2.43 6.51 3.96
C VAL A 224 3.24 5.64 3.00
N ILE A 225 2.94 4.34 2.90
CA ILE A 225 3.59 3.44 1.94
C ILE A 225 3.33 3.89 0.51
N SER A 226 2.10 4.32 0.21
CA SER A 226 1.75 4.85 -1.10
C SER A 226 2.50 6.15 -1.42
N VAL A 227 2.64 7.06 -0.46
CA VAL A 227 3.46 8.27 -0.61
C VAL A 227 4.94 7.92 -0.82
N LEU A 228 5.48 6.99 -0.05
CA LEU A 228 6.86 6.52 -0.22
C LEU A 228 7.07 5.83 -1.58
N ASN A 229 6.05 5.13 -2.11
CA ASN A 229 6.07 4.60 -3.47
C ASN A 229 6.12 5.73 -4.52
N ALA A 230 5.32 6.78 -4.33
CA ALA A 230 5.39 7.97 -5.18
C ALA A 230 6.78 8.63 -5.12
N CYS A 231 7.36 8.72 -3.93
CA CYS A 231 8.72 9.20 -3.74
C CYS A 231 9.76 8.32 -4.45
N THR A 232 9.61 6.98 -4.37
CA THR A 232 10.47 6.05 -5.11
C THR A 232 10.41 6.33 -6.61
N GLY A 233 9.21 6.44 -7.18
CA GLY A 233 9.03 6.76 -8.60
C GLY A 233 9.68 8.09 -8.98
N THR A 234 9.48 9.13 -8.17
CA THR A 234 10.10 10.43 -8.38
C THR A 234 11.63 10.36 -8.30
N ALA A 235 12.20 9.63 -7.34
CA ALA A 235 13.65 9.44 -7.24
C ALA A 235 14.22 8.74 -8.47
N VAL A 236 13.53 7.70 -8.99
CA VAL A 236 13.92 6.99 -10.21
C VAL A 236 13.86 7.93 -11.43
N ALA A 237 12.80 8.76 -11.55
CA ALA A 237 12.70 9.74 -12.64
C ALA A 237 13.82 10.78 -12.58
N MET A 238 14.14 11.30 -11.40
CA MET A 238 15.24 12.26 -11.20
C MET A 238 16.60 11.63 -11.53
N SER A 239 16.85 10.40 -11.10
CA SER A 239 18.06 9.66 -11.45
C SER A 239 18.13 9.38 -12.95
N GLY A 240 16.98 9.07 -13.59
CA GLY A 240 16.87 8.92 -15.04
C GLY A 240 17.23 10.18 -15.81
N LEU A 241 16.80 11.37 -15.32
CA LEU A 241 17.17 12.67 -15.87
C LEU A 241 18.68 12.94 -15.72
N ALA A 242 19.28 12.58 -14.60
CA ALA A 242 20.71 12.79 -14.35
C ALA A 242 21.59 12.00 -15.33
N ILE A 243 21.19 10.75 -15.64
CA ILE A 243 21.94 9.85 -16.54
C ILE A 243 21.39 9.82 -17.96
N ASP A 244 20.45 10.71 -18.32
CA ASP A 244 19.78 10.80 -19.63
C ASP A 244 19.16 9.46 -20.12
N ASN A 245 18.45 8.77 -19.24
CA ASN A 245 17.79 7.52 -19.56
C ASN A 245 16.26 7.65 -19.62
N VAL A 246 15.72 7.68 -20.85
CA VAL A 246 14.28 7.87 -21.10
C VAL A 246 13.40 6.81 -20.45
N ALA A 247 13.85 5.55 -20.41
CA ALA A 247 13.07 4.46 -19.81
C ALA A 247 12.89 4.68 -18.29
N LEU A 248 13.94 5.12 -17.58
CA LEU A 248 13.87 5.43 -16.16
C LEU A 248 13.02 6.68 -15.89
N ILE A 249 13.13 7.70 -16.75
CA ILE A 249 12.31 8.92 -16.63
C ILE A 249 10.83 8.58 -16.72
N VAL A 250 10.44 7.84 -17.76
CA VAL A 250 9.02 7.51 -17.99
C VAL A 250 8.51 6.54 -16.94
N ALA A 251 9.24 5.47 -16.64
CA ALA A 251 8.84 4.51 -15.61
C ALA A 251 8.71 5.17 -14.23
N GLY A 252 9.68 6.01 -13.86
CA GLY A 252 9.65 6.74 -12.61
C GLY A 252 8.51 7.74 -12.52
N ALA A 253 8.24 8.49 -13.59
CA ALA A 253 7.13 9.44 -13.64
C ALA A 253 5.77 8.74 -13.55
N LEU A 254 5.59 7.60 -14.21
CA LEU A 254 4.35 6.80 -14.14
C LEU A 254 4.11 6.28 -12.72
N VAL A 255 5.12 5.66 -12.10
CA VAL A 255 5.01 5.15 -10.73
C VAL A 255 4.81 6.29 -9.74
N GLY A 256 5.52 7.40 -9.93
CA GLY A 256 5.39 8.60 -9.09
C GLY A 256 3.97 9.17 -9.13
N SER A 257 3.43 9.40 -10.32
CA SER A 257 2.08 9.95 -10.51
C SER A 257 0.98 8.99 -10.02
N ALA A 258 1.10 7.70 -10.32
CA ALA A 258 0.17 6.68 -9.82
C ALA A 258 0.17 6.60 -8.29
N GLY A 259 1.36 6.66 -7.67
CA GLY A 259 1.51 6.66 -6.23
C GLY A 259 0.90 7.89 -5.56
N VAL A 260 1.07 9.09 -6.14
CA VAL A 260 0.43 10.33 -5.64
C VAL A 260 -1.09 10.21 -5.73
N THR A 261 -1.62 9.82 -6.88
CA THR A 261 -3.07 9.65 -7.08
C THR A 261 -3.65 8.66 -6.07
N LEU A 262 -3.00 7.50 -5.90
CA LEU A 262 -3.42 6.50 -4.93
C LEU A 262 -3.40 7.04 -3.50
N SER A 263 -2.36 7.80 -3.12
CA SER A 263 -2.25 8.41 -1.79
C SER A 263 -3.39 9.39 -1.51
N ILE A 264 -3.77 10.20 -2.50
CA ILE A 264 -4.87 11.15 -2.40
C ILE A 264 -6.20 10.40 -2.23
N LEU A 265 -6.46 9.40 -3.07
CA LEU A 265 -7.69 8.60 -3.01
C LEU A 265 -7.82 7.88 -1.66
N MET A 266 -6.72 7.31 -1.14
CA MET A 266 -6.74 6.66 0.17
C MET A 266 -6.98 7.66 1.31
N ALA A 267 -6.35 8.83 1.26
CA ALA A 267 -6.55 9.87 2.26
C ALA A 267 -8.01 10.37 2.24
N GLN A 268 -8.59 10.56 1.06
CA GLN A 268 -10.01 10.91 0.88
C GLN A 268 -10.94 9.82 1.43
N ALA A 269 -10.68 8.55 1.12
CA ALA A 269 -11.46 7.41 1.63
C ALA A 269 -11.43 7.28 3.16
N MET A 270 -10.39 7.83 3.82
CA MET A 270 -10.28 7.94 5.27
C MET A 270 -10.82 9.28 5.80
N ASN A 271 -11.33 10.15 4.94
CA ASN A 271 -11.72 11.54 5.23
C ASN A 271 -10.63 12.32 6.00
N ARG A 272 -9.37 12.10 5.64
CA ARG A 272 -8.23 12.80 6.21
C ARG A 272 -7.46 13.52 5.11
N PRO A 273 -7.17 14.82 5.23
CA PRO A 273 -6.30 15.49 4.26
C PRO A 273 -4.91 14.84 4.30
N LEU A 274 -4.34 14.57 3.11
CA LEU A 274 -3.03 13.91 2.98
C LEU A 274 -1.94 14.58 3.83
N LEU A 275 -1.97 15.92 3.88
CA LEU A 275 -1.05 16.70 4.73
C LEU A 275 -1.19 16.37 6.22
N SER A 276 -2.39 16.10 6.72
CA SER A 276 -2.59 15.75 8.14
C SER A 276 -2.03 14.36 8.45
N VAL A 277 -2.11 13.41 7.52
CA VAL A 277 -1.50 12.09 7.64
C VAL A 277 0.03 12.21 7.68
N LEU A 278 0.61 13.02 6.81
CA LEU A 278 2.05 13.29 6.76
C LEU A 278 2.51 14.13 7.96
N ALA A 279 1.70 15.12 8.39
CA ALA A 279 1.95 15.97 9.54
C ALA A 279 1.64 15.26 10.88
N GLY A 280 1.00 14.11 10.87
CA GLY A 280 0.85 13.26 12.06
C GLY A 280 2.18 12.92 12.72
N GLY A 281 3.31 13.17 11.98
CA GLY A 281 4.65 13.22 12.51
C GLY A 281 5.06 14.56 13.13
N PHE A 282 4.39 15.67 12.80
CA PHE A 282 4.73 17.03 13.26
C PHE A 282 3.79 17.58 14.34
N GLY A 283 2.50 17.23 14.28
CA GLY A 283 1.55 17.54 15.37
C GLY A 283 1.43 16.32 16.26
N GLY A 284 1.72 16.46 17.51
CA GLY A 284 1.49 15.41 18.50
C GLY A 284 0.19 14.71 18.16
N GLY A 285 0.17 13.38 18.24
CA GLY A 285 -1.02 12.61 17.96
C GLY A 285 -2.18 13.39 18.47
N ALA A 286 -3.27 13.49 17.73
CA ALA A 286 -4.50 13.85 18.34
C ALA A 286 -4.48 13.06 19.65
N ASP A 287 -4.17 13.75 20.72
CA ASP A 287 -4.39 13.20 22.03
C ASP A 287 -5.74 12.55 21.86
N ALA A 288 -5.82 11.28 22.19
CA ALA A 288 -7.08 10.63 22.35
C ALA A 288 -7.86 11.63 23.22
N ALA A 289 -8.47 12.59 22.52
CA ALA A 289 -9.29 13.60 23.13
C ALA A 289 -10.38 12.77 23.74
N ALA A 290 -10.25 12.64 25.03
CA ALA A 290 -11.16 12.03 25.93
C ALA A 290 -11.99 10.94 25.23
N ALA A 291 -11.66 9.68 25.49
CA ALA A 291 -12.66 8.66 25.46
C ALA A 291 -13.84 9.25 26.24
N GLY A 292 -14.76 9.87 25.51
CA GLY A 292 -16.06 10.17 26.06
C GLY A 292 -16.56 8.83 26.59
N ASP A 293 -17.29 8.83 27.67
CA ASP A 293 -17.88 7.63 28.21
C ASP A 293 -18.32 6.75 27.05
N GLY A 294 -17.74 5.54 26.99
CA GLY A 294 -17.99 4.61 25.89
C GLY A 294 -19.49 4.37 25.79
N PRO A 295 -20.00 3.91 24.64
CA PRO A 295 -21.44 3.73 24.46
C PRO A 295 -21.99 2.92 25.62
N GLU A 296 -22.98 3.43 26.30
CA GLU A 296 -23.69 2.72 27.36
C GLU A 296 -24.55 1.66 26.72
N GLY A 297 -24.36 0.41 27.07
CA GLY A 297 -25.16 -0.71 26.58
C GLY A 297 -24.53 -2.07 26.86
N THR A 298 -25.33 -3.10 26.75
CA THR A 298 -24.89 -4.50 26.83
C THR A 298 -24.83 -5.10 25.43
N MET A 299 -23.70 -5.70 25.07
CA MET A 299 -23.58 -6.46 23.82
C MET A 299 -24.43 -7.73 23.93
N LYS A 300 -25.34 -7.92 22.98
CA LYS A 300 -26.14 -9.15 22.87
C LYS A 300 -25.26 -10.22 22.19
N GLU A 301 -25.13 -11.39 22.79
CA GLU A 301 -24.37 -12.50 22.21
C GLU A 301 -25.31 -13.45 21.45
N THR A 302 -24.82 -14.05 20.38
CA THR A 302 -25.55 -15.06 19.57
C THR A 302 -24.70 -16.30 19.37
N THR A 303 -25.35 -17.38 18.92
CA THR A 303 -24.70 -18.66 18.62
C THR A 303 -24.61 -18.90 17.12
N PRO A 304 -23.74 -19.83 16.65
CA PRO A 304 -23.71 -20.22 15.24
C PRO A 304 -25.05 -20.77 14.75
N ASP A 305 -25.80 -21.47 15.60
CA ASP A 305 -27.08 -22.09 15.25
C ASP A 305 -28.16 -21.00 15.08
N ASP A 306 -28.23 -20.01 15.98
CA ASP A 306 -29.17 -18.89 15.86
C ASP A 306 -28.87 -18.06 14.61
N LEU A 307 -27.58 -17.83 14.29
CA LEU A 307 -27.20 -17.14 13.06
C LEU A 307 -27.58 -17.97 11.83
N ALA A 308 -27.39 -19.31 11.85
CA ALA A 308 -27.75 -20.17 10.74
C ALA A 308 -29.25 -20.09 10.41
N VAL A 309 -30.12 -20.06 11.44
CA VAL A 309 -31.56 -19.86 11.27
C VAL A 309 -31.84 -18.51 10.61
N GLN A 310 -31.23 -17.42 11.09
CA GLN A 310 -31.42 -16.09 10.49
C GLN A 310 -31.00 -16.06 9.02
N LEU A 311 -29.90 -16.71 8.66
CA LEU A 311 -29.37 -16.74 7.29
C LEU A 311 -30.23 -17.56 6.33
N VAL A 312 -30.73 -18.72 6.77
CA VAL A 312 -31.54 -19.62 5.93
C VAL A 312 -32.89 -19.02 5.58
N TYR A 313 -33.51 -18.28 6.51
CA TYR A 313 -34.81 -17.65 6.29
C TYR A 313 -34.70 -16.22 5.74
N ALA A 314 -33.49 -15.70 5.49
CA ALA A 314 -33.29 -14.40 4.89
C ALA A 314 -33.60 -14.43 3.38
N GLN A 315 -34.17 -13.35 2.86
CA GLN A 315 -34.29 -13.12 1.43
C GLN A 315 -33.00 -12.47 0.88
N LYS A 316 -32.41 -11.56 1.64
CA LYS A 316 -31.20 -10.82 1.27
C LYS A 316 -30.22 -10.76 2.42
N VAL A 317 -28.99 -11.18 2.16
CA VAL A 317 -27.85 -11.16 3.09
C VAL A 317 -26.72 -10.32 2.52
N ILE A 318 -26.19 -9.41 3.31
CA ILE A 318 -25.01 -8.62 2.95
C ILE A 318 -23.84 -9.02 3.85
N PHE A 319 -22.79 -9.57 3.26
CA PHE A 319 -21.54 -9.83 3.94
C PHE A 319 -20.67 -8.58 3.97
N VAL A 320 -20.09 -8.28 5.13
CA VAL A 320 -19.23 -7.10 5.36
C VAL A 320 -17.84 -7.59 5.80
N PRO A 321 -16.97 -7.93 4.83
CA PRO A 321 -15.64 -8.44 5.12
C PRO A 321 -14.70 -7.32 5.59
N GLY A 322 -13.87 -7.62 6.58
CA GLY A 322 -12.86 -6.71 7.08
C GLY A 322 -11.50 -7.38 7.26
N PHE A 323 -10.55 -6.64 7.83
CA PHE A 323 -9.20 -7.15 8.05
C PHE A 323 -9.15 -8.41 8.94
N GLY A 324 -10.07 -8.56 9.88
CA GLY A 324 -10.16 -9.74 10.73
C GLY A 324 -10.42 -11.03 9.95
N LEU A 325 -11.22 -10.98 8.87
CA LEU A 325 -11.41 -12.08 7.92
C LEU A 325 -10.09 -12.47 7.26
N ALA A 326 -9.35 -11.50 6.74
CA ALA A 326 -8.04 -11.71 6.11
C ALA A 326 -7.03 -12.30 7.12
N GLN A 327 -7.02 -11.81 8.35
CA GLN A 327 -6.13 -12.27 9.39
C GLN A 327 -6.41 -13.73 9.82
N ALA A 328 -7.69 -14.12 9.84
CA ALA A 328 -8.10 -15.49 10.10
C ALA A 328 -7.96 -16.42 8.89
N GLN A 329 -7.65 -15.87 7.71
CA GLN A 329 -7.63 -16.61 6.44
C GLN A 329 -8.93 -17.37 6.17
N ALA A 330 -10.07 -16.70 6.43
CA ALA A 330 -11.41 -17.28 6.39
C ALA A 330 -12.23 -16.86 5.14
N GLN A 331 -11.56 -16.34 4.12
CA GLN A 331 -12.20 -15.87 2.90
C GLN A 331 -12.91 -16.99 2.13
N ARG A 332 -12.35 -18.21 2.16
CA ARG A 332 -12.97 -19.36 1.50
C ARG A 332 -14.23 -19.80 2.22
N GLU A 333 -14.18 -19.88 3.54
CA GLU A 333 -15.35 -20.22 4.36
C GLU A 333 -16.48 -19.19 4.17
N LEU A 334 -16.15 -17.91 4.03
CA LEU A 334 -17.16 -16.88 3.73
C LEU A 334 -17.76 -17.05 2.33
N ALA A 335 -16.93 -17.35 1.33
CA ALA A 335 -17.37 -17.64 -0.03
C ALA A 335 -18.27 -18.90 -0.08
N ASP A 336 -17.83 -20.00 0.59
CA ASP A 336 -18.59 -21.26 0.68
C ASP A 336 -19.97 -21.03 1.32
N LEU A 337 -20.03 -20.21 2.39
CA LEU A 337 -21.31 -19.83 3.00
C LEU A 337 -22.19 -19.07 2.02
N GLY A 338 -21.62 -18.12 1.27
CA GLY A 338 -22.37 -17.35 0.25
C GLY A 338 -22.92 -18.25 -0.86
N GLU A 339 -22.12 -19.16 -1.38
CA GLU A 339 -22.57 -20.13 -2.40
C GLU A 339 -23.68 -21.05 -1.87
N LEU A 340 -23.55 -21.52 -0.63
CA LEU A 340 -24.56 -22.37 0.00
C LEU A 340 -25.90 -21.62 0.11
N LEU A 341 -25.90 -20.38 0.58
CA LEU A 341 -27.11 -19.56 0.70
C LEU A 341 -27.74 -19.25 -0.66
N LYS A 342 -26.93 -18.89 -1.65
CA LYS A 342 -27.42 -18.64 -3.04
C LYS A 342 -28.06 -19.90 -3.64
N GLY A 343 -27.50 -21.07 -3.38
CA GLY A 343 -28.07 -22.35 -3.81
C GLY A 343 -29.49 -22.60 -3.28
N HIS A 344 -29.90 -21.89 -2.23
CA HIS A 344 -31.22 -21.98 -1.60
C HIS A 344 -32.08 -20.72 -1.83
N GLY A 345 -31.68 -19.89 -2.78
CA GLY A 345 -32.50 -18.76 -3.23
C GLY A 345 -32.30 -17.47 -2.41
N VAL A 346 -31.31 -17.39 -1.55
CA VAL A 346 -30.95 -16.16 -0.81
C VAL A 346 -30.12 -15.27 -1.70
N GLU A 347 -30.47 -13.99 -1.81
CA GLU A 347 -29.66 -12.98 -2.47
C GLU A 347 -28.45 -12.62 -1.59
N VAL A 348 -27.23 -12.83 -2.09
CA VAL A 348 -25.99 -12.57 -1.35
C VAL A 348 -25.15 -11.51 -2.07
N SER A 349 -24.72 -10.49 -1.34
CA SER A 349 -23.78 -9.46 -1.79
C SER A 349 -22.65 -9.25 -0.79
N TYR A 350 -21.50 -8.80 -1.26
CA TYR A 350 -20.33 -8.49 -0.41
C TYR A 350 -20.08 -6.99 -0.42
N ALA A 351 -20.29 -6.34 0.72
CA ALA A 351 -20.08 -4.90 0.88
C ALA A 351 -18.60 -4.57 1.07
N ILE A 352 -18.03 -3.92 0.08
CA ILE A 352 -16.60 -3.59 0.09
C ILE A 352 -16.40 -2.13 0.49
N HIS A 353 -15.64 -1.93 1.56
CA HIS A 353 -15.19 -0.60 1.95
C HIS A 353 -13.77 -0.35 1.41
N PRO A 354 -13.51 0.82 0.77
CA PRO A 354 -12.23 1.08 0.08
C PRO A 354 -11.00 1.03 1.00
N VAL A 355 -11.17 1.30 2.29
CA VAL A 355 -10.08 1.20 3.29
C VAL A 355 -10.18 0.00 4.22
N ALA A 356 -11.12 -0.92 3.97
CA ALA A 356 -11.14 -2.19 4.70
C ALA A 356 -9.90 -3.02 4.37
N GLY A 357 -9.09 -3.32 5.38
CA GLY A 357 -7.85 -4.07 5.19
C GLY A 357 -6.58 -3.26 5.48
N ARG A 358 -5.51 -3.56 4.75
CA ARG A 358 -4.19 -2.91 4.89
C ARG A 358 -3.66 -2.29 3.60
N MET A 359 -4.41 -2.39 2.52
CA MET A 359 -4.09 -1.80 1.22
C MET A 359 -5.39 -1.59 0.43
N PRO A 360 -5.42 -0.66 -0.54
CA PRO A 360 -6.59 -0.49 -1.42
C PRO A 360 -6.94 -1.79 -2.13
N GLY A 361 -8.23 -2.08 -2.23
CA GLY A 361 -8.71 -3.29 -2.88
C GLY A 361 -8.37 -4.60 -2.16
N HIS A 362 -7.91 -4.55 -0.90
CA HIS A 362 -7.52 -5.76 -0.15
C HIS A 362 -8.65 -6.78 -0.09
N MET A 363 -9.87 -6.35 0.21
CA MET A 363 -11.02 -7.26 0.30
C MET A 363 -11.42 -7.80 -1.08
N ASN A 364 -11.37 -6.98 -2.13
CA ASN A 364 -11.65 -7.43 -3.49
C ASN A 364 -10.72 -8.57 -3.92
N VAL A 365 -9.40 -8.39 -3.72
CA VAL A 365 -8.42 -9.41 -4.10
C VAL A 365 -8.57 -10.68 -3.24
N LEU A 366 -8.81 -10.51 -1.93
CA LEU A 366 -8.98 -11.62 -0.99
C LEU A 366 -10.20 -12.50 -1.36
N LEU A 367 -11.33 -11.87 -1.69
CA LEU A 367 -12.55 -12.58 -2.08
C LEU A 367 -12.45 -13.16 -3.50
N ALA A 368 -11.77 -12.46 -4.41
CA ALA A 368 -11.47 -13.01 -5.74
C ALA A 368 -10.56 -14.27 -5.66
N GLU A 369 -9.61 -14.31 -4.72
CA GLU A 369 -8.81 -15.51 -4.43
C GLU A 369 -9.69 -16.68 -3.96
N ALA A 370 -10.78 -16.37 -3.26
CA ALA A 370 -11.80 -17.35 -2.85
C ALA A 370 -12.84 -17.65 -3.95
N ASN A 371 -12.63 -17.18 -5.17
CA ASN A 371 -13.51 -17.34 -6.35
C ASN A 371 -14.89 -16.64 -6.24
N VAL A 372 -15.02 -15.62 -5.39
CA VAL A 372 -16.23 -14.78 -5.39
C VAL A 372 -16.25 -13.96 -6.68
N PRO A 373 -17.36 -13.97 -7.46
CA PRO A 373 -17.50 -13.17 -8.67
C PRO A 373 -17.35 -11.67 -8.38
N TYR A 374 -16.68 -10.94 -9.27
CA TYR A 374 -16.49 -9.48 -9.09
C TYR A 374 -17.81 -8.71 -9.08
N GLU A 375 -18.83 -9.23 -9.74
CA GLU A 375 -20.17 -8.64 -9.82
C GLU A 375 -20.90 -8.67 -8.45
N GLU A 376 -20.47 -9.51 -7.53
CA GLU A 376 -21.00 -9.63 -6.16
C GLU A 376 -20.25 -8.74 -5.17
N LEU A 377 -19.08 -8.20 -5.57
CA LEU A 377 -18.27 -7.28 -4.77
C LEU A 377 -18.77 -5.85 -5.02
N VAL A 378 -19.62 -5.36 -4.15
CA VAL A 378 -20.31 -4.08 -4.34
C VAL A 378 -19.63 -2.99 -3.51
N ASP A 379 -19.30 -1.89 -4.16
CA ASP A 379 -18.63 -0.76 -3.52
C ASP A 379 -19.57 0.01 -2.58
N LEU A 380 -19.00 0.78 -1.65
CA LEU A 380 -19.68 1.47 -0.57
C LEU A 380 -20.88 2.31 -1.02
N ASP A 381 -20.73 3.10 -2.10
CA ASP A 381 -21.77 4.01 -2.58
C ASP A 381 -22.96 3.26 -3.17
N GLU A 382 -22.72 2.08 -3.75
CA GLU A 382 -23.77 1.24 -4.36
C GLU A 382 -24.44 0.30 -3.35
N ILE A 383 -23.72 -0.12 -2.30
CA ILE A 383 -24.26 -1.06 -1.32
C ILE A 383 -25.00 -0.35 -0.18
N ASN A 384 -24.61 0.88 0.22
CA ASN A 384 -25.24 1.58 1.33
C ASN A 384 -26.76 1.76 1.20
N PRO A 385 -27.33 2.08 0.01
CA PRO A 385 -28.78 2.11 -0.20
C PRO A 385 -29.47 0.76 -0.03
N GLN A 386 -28.75 -0.35 -0.03
CA GLN A 386 -29.30 -1.70 0.02
C GLN A 386 -29.39 -2.26 1.45
N PHE A 387 -28.64 -1.71 2.43
CA PHE A 387 -28.71 -2.20 3.81
C PHE A 387 -30.10 -2.19 4.43
N PRO A 388 -30.97 -1.16 4.22
CA PRO A 388 -32.33 -1.18 4.74
C PRO A 388 -33.19 -2.35 4.20
N GLN A 389 -32.82 -2.95 3.09
CA GLN A 389 -33.52 -4.08 2.48
C GLN A 389 -32.91 -5.43 2.89
N ALA A 390 -31.76 -5.41 3.55
CA ALA A 390 -31.09 -6.63 3.99
C ALA A 390 -31.75 -7.17 5.27
N ASN A 391 -32.12 -8.45 5.24
CA ASN A 391 -32.61 -9.13 6.43
C ASN A 391 -31.48 -9.39 7.43
N VAL A 392 -30.29 -9.72 6.93
CA VAL A 392 -29.10 -9.93 7.76
C VAL A 392 -27.88 -9.25 7.13
N ALA A 393 -27.20 -8.45 7.91
CA ALA A 393 -25.85 -7.98 7.62
C ALA A 393 -24.84 -8.75 8.50
N LEU A 394 -23.98 -9.53 7.87
CA LEU A 394 -22.96 -10.31 8.57
C LEU A 394 -21.59 -9.64 8.47
N VAL A 395 -21.15 -9.00 9.54
CA VAL A 395 -19.86 -8.32 9.65
C VAL A 395 -18.80 -9.32 10.09
N VAL A 396 -17.79 -9.54 9.24
CA VAL A 396 -16.73 -10.51 9.52
C VAL A 396 -15.39 -9.81 9.61
N GLY A 397 -14.99 -9.45 10.83
CA GLY A 397 -13.69 -8.85 11.10
C GLY A 397 -13.52 -7.40 10.61
N ALA A 398 -14.61 -6.66 10.33
CA ALA A 398 -14.63 -5.22 10.17
C ALA A 398 -14.89 -4.54 11.52
N ASN A 399 -14.44 -3.29 11.69
CA ASN A 399 -14.66 -2.49 12.89
C ASN A 399 -14.91 -1.02 12.53
N ASP A 400 -13.87 -0.18 12.44
CA ASP A 400 -14.01 1.27 12.28
C ASP A 400 -14.86 1.66 11.06
N VAL A 401 -14.79 0.91 9.98
CA VAL A 401 -15.55 1.13 8.73
C VAL A 401 -17.06 0.86 8.84
N THR A 402 -17.52 0.37 9.98
CA THR A 402 -18.94 0.14 10.29
C THR A 402 -19.40 0.92 11.55
N ASN A 403 -18.56 1.84 12.04
CA ASN A 403 -18.83 2.52 13.31
C ASN A 403 -19.70 3.77 13.09
N PRO A 404 -20.95 3.81 13.61
CA PRO A 404 -21.83 4.96 13.49
C PRO A 404 -21.27 6.26 14.08
N ALA A 405 -20.30 6.17 15.00
CA ALA A 405 -19.60 7.33 15.56
C ALA A 405 -18.94 8.21 14.47
N ALA A 406 -18.68 7.67 13.27
CA ALA A 406 -18.14 8.43 12.15
C ALA A 406 -19.08 9.55 11.65
N ARG A 407 -20.38 9.42 11.91
CA ARG A 407 -21.40 10.43 11.52
C ARG A 407 -21.41 11.64 12.48
N ARG A 408 -20.73 11.55 13.63
CA ARG A 408 -20.70 12.63 14.64
C ARG A 408 -19.34 13.35 14.58
N PRO A 409 -19.33 14.69 14.80
CA PRO A 409 -18.09 15.44 14.90
C PRO A 409 -17.35 15.12 16.22
N GLY A 410 -16.02 15.24 16.21
CA GLY A 410 -15.19 15.13 17.41
C GLY A 410 -14.73 13.72 17.77
N THR A 411 -15.06 12.70 16.98
CA THR A 411 -14.52 11.35 17.16
C THR A 411 -13.30 11.11 16.26
N PRO A 412 -12.41 10.18 16.58
CA PRO A 412 -11.26 9.83 15.72
C PRO A 412 -11.66 9.35 14.32
N VAL A 413 -12.89 8.89 14.13
CA VAL A 413 -13.44 8.40 12.85
C VAL A 413 -14.37 9.43 12.19
N SER A 414 -14.55 10.61 12.77
CA SER A 414 -15.50 11.63 12.27
C SER A 414 -15.35 11.92 10.79
N GLY A 415 -16.48 11.85 10.07
CA GLY A 415 -16.58 12.14 8.65
C GLY A 415 -16.03 11.06 7.73
N MET A 416 -15.48 9.96 8.24
CA MET A 416 -15.12 8.81 7.42
C MET A 416 -16.40 8.20 6.83
N PRO A 417 -16.49 8.00 5.51
CA PRO A 417 -17.56 7.22 4.93
C PRO A 417 -17.60 5.83 5.58
N ILE A 418 -18.76 5.34 5.95
CA ILE A 418 -18.92 4.02 6.56
C ILE A 418 -19.95 3.19 5.81
N LEU A 419 -19.90 1.89 5.98
CA LEU A 419 -20.97 0.99 5.57
C LEU A 419 -22.13 1.12 6.55
N ASP A 420 -23.32 1.41 6.04
CA ASP A 420 -24.55 1.68 6.81
C ASP A 420 -25.19 0.39 7.36
N VAL A 421 -24.37 -0.45 7.97
CA VAL A 421 -24.74 -1.78 8.48
C VAL A 421 -25.86 -1.70 9.52
N ASP A 422 -25.84 -0.67 10.35
CA ASP A 422 -26.84 -0.36 11.37
C ASP A 422 -28.27 -0.21 10.82
N LYS A 423 -28.41 0.07 9.53
CA LYS A 423 -29.72 0.18 8.87
C LYS A 423 -30.34 -1.15 8.47
N SER A 424 -29.62 -2.27 8.58
CA SER A 424 -30.17 -3.59 8.29
C SER A 424 -31.16 -4.07 9.36
N GLN A 425 -32.03 -5.01 9.01
CA GLN A 425 -33.02 -5.55 9.96
C GLN A 425 -32.32 -6.25 11.14
N ASN A 426 -31.34 -7.10 10.86
CA ASN A 426 -30.50 -7.75 11.84
C ASN A 426 -29.03 -7.62 11.45
N VAL A 427 -28.19 -7.41 12.45
CA VAL A 427 -26.74 -7.31 12.28
C VAL A 427 -26.07 -8.35 13.16
N VAL A 428 -25.20 -9.17 12.57
CA VAL A 428 -24.36 -10.08 13.34
C VAL A 428 -22.90 -9.74 13.10
N VAL A 429 -22.16 -9.52 14.17
CA VAL A 429 -20.74 -9.14 14.12
C VAL A 429 -19.90 -10.28 14.64
N MET A 430 -19.10 -10.89 13.76
CA MET A 430 -18.08 -11.88 14.12
C MET A 430 -16.80 -11.19 14.54
N LYS A 431 -16.37 -11.42 15.78
CA LYS A 431 -15.17 -10.80 16.34
C LYS A 431 -14.49 -11.73 17.35
N ARG A 432 -13.14 -11.73 17.40
CA ARG A 432 -12.39 -12.55 18.36
C ARG A 432 -12.59 -12.17 19.81
N GLY A 433 -12.91 -10.92 20.08
CA GLY A 433 -13.04 -10.40 21.45
C GLY A 433 -13.48 -8.94 21.46
N ARG A 434 -13.56 -8.36 22.64
CA ARG A 434 -14.09 -6.99 22.87
C ARG A 434 -13.11 -5.85 22.58
N GLY A 435 -11.95 -6.13 21.94
CA GLY A 435 -10.92 -5.12 21.66
C GLY A 435 -11.39 -4.02 20.69
N MET A 436 -10.79 -2.84 20.78
CA MET A 436 -11.06 -1.69 19.92
C MET A 436 -10.46 -1.89 18.52
N GLY A 437 -10.90 -1.08 17.54
CA GLY A 437 -10.33 -0.98 16.21
C GLY A 437 -9.03 -0.16 16.16
N TYR A 438 -8.60 0.17 14.95
CA TYR A 438 -7.40 1.01 14.75
C TYR A 438 -7.59 2.46 15.21
N ALA A 439 -8.82 2.96 15.22
CA ALA A 439 -9.17 4.28 15.70
C ALA A 439 -9.09 4.43 17.24
N GLY A 440 -8.94 3.32 17.96
CA GLY A 440 -8.80 3.33 19.43
C GLY A 440 -10.08 3.65 20.19
N ILE A 441 -11.24 3.61 19.52
CA ILE A 441 -12.57 3.82 20.13
C ILE A 441 -13.42 2.55 20.02
N GLN A 442 -14.42 2.43 20.87
CA GLN A 442 -15.42 1.38 20.77
C GLN A 442 -16.34 1.63 19.58
N ASN A 443 -16.80 0.57 18.95
CA ASN A 443 -17.78 0.68 17.86
C ASN A 443 -19.19 0.67 18.45
N GLU A 444 -19.93 1.73 18.21
CA GLU A 444 -21.29 1.92 18.71
C GLU A 444 -22.28 0.90 18.12
N LEU A 445 -22.02 0.42 16.91
CA LEU A 445 -22.81 -0.64 16.29
C LEU A 445 -23.01 -1.87 17.20
N TYR A 446 -22.05 -2.19 18.07
CA TYR A 446 -22.11 -3.39 18.90
C TYR A 446 -23.14 -3.29 20.02
N PHE A 447 -23.65 -2.10 20.28
CA PHE A 447 -24.63 -1.80 21.33
C PHE A 447 -26.03 -1.47 20.79
N GLU A 448 -26.18 -1.48 19.46
CA GLU A 448 -27.46 -1.25 18.80
C GLU A 448 -28.43 -2.41 19.05
N ASP A 449 -29.74 -2.10 19.06
CA ASP A 449 -30.76 -3.07 19.40
C ASP A 449 -30.89 -4.24 18.42
N ASN A 450 -30.59 -3.98 17.14
CA ASN A 450 -30.61 -4.98 16.07
C ASN A 450 -29.28 -5.74 15.90
N THR A 451 -28.29 -5.49 16.77
CA THR A 451 -26.95 -6.06 16.64
C THR A 451 -26.69 -7.15 17.66
N GLN A 452 -26.11 -8.25 17.18
CA GLN A 452 -25.68 -9.41 17.95
C GLN A 452 -24.21 -9.72 17.69
N MET A 453 -23.52 -10.21 18.71
CA MET A 453 -22.08 -10.52 18.65
C MET A 453 -21.87 -12.02 18.65
N LEU A 454 -21.16 -12.53 17.63
CA LEU A 454 -20.66 -13.89 17.60
C LEU A 454 -19.16 -13.88 17.90
N PHE A 455 -18.79 -14.17 19.15
CA PHE A 455 -17.39 -14.16 19.56
C PHE A 455 -16.69 -15.46 19.18
N GLY A 456 -15.52 -15.33 18.57
CA GLY A 456 -14.69 -16.47 18.19
C GLY A 456 -13.68 -16.15 17.09
N ASP A 457 -12.89 -17.15 16.73
CA ASP A 457 -12.05 -17.08 15.54
C ASP A 457 -12.92 -17.13 14.29
N ALA A 458 -12.77 -16.18 13.37
CA ALA A 458 -13.68 -16.04 12.23
C ALA A 458 -13.75 -17.31 11.38
N LYS A 459 -12.62 -18.03 11.19
CA LYS A 459 -12.61 -19.27 10.41
C LYS A 459 -13.43 -20.37 11.07
N LYS A 460 -13.19 -20.59 12.38
CA LYS A 460 -13.92 -21.60 13.15
C LYS A 460 -15.41 -21.26 13.25
N SER A 461 -15.73 -20.00 13.52
CA SER A 461 -17.11 -19.53 13.62
C SER A 461 -17.86 -19.73 12.30
N LEU A 462 -17.26 -19.36 11.16
CA LEU A 462 -17.87 -19.59 9.84
C LEU A 462 -18.05 -21.08 9.54
N GLN A 463 -17.08 -21.93 9.88
CA GLN A 463 -17.23 -23.40 9.72
C GLN A 463 -18.38 -23.97 10.55
N SER A 464 -18.57 -23.49 11.78
CA SER A 464 -19.70 -23.88 12.62
C SER A 464 -21.03 -23.39 12.04
N VAL A 465 -21.10 -22.16 11.54
CA VAL A 465 -22.30 -21.62 10.88
C VAL A 465 -22.64 -22.41 9.61
N ILE A 466 -21.64 -22.74 8.78
CA ILE A 466 -21.83 -23.56 7.57
C ILE A 466 -22.39 -24.94 7.93
N ALA A 467 -21.87 -25.56 9.01
CA ALA A 467 -22.36 -26.85 9.45
C ALA A 467 -23.83 -26.77 9.91
N ALA A 468 -24.18 -25.76 10.71
CA ALA A 468 -25.56 -25.53 11.17
C ALA A 468 -26.52 -25.19 10.00
N VAL A 469 -26.08 -24.36 9.03
CA VAL A 469 -26.86 -24.08 7.83
C VAL A 469 -27.13 -25.37 7.03
N LYS A 470 -26.11 -26.22 6.84
CA LYS A 470 -26.29 -27.51 6.14
C LYS A 470 -27.26 -28.46 6.87
N GLU A 471 -27.23 -28.48 8.19
CA GLU A 471 -28.17 -29.29 9.00
C GLU A 471 -29.60 -28.79 8.87
N LEU A 472 -29.82 -27.47 8.81
CA LEU A 472 -31.15 -26.89 8.61
C LEU A 472 -31.70 -27.06 7.18
N LEU A 473 -30.82 -27.26 6.21
CA LEU A 473 -31.20 -27.41 4.78
C LEU A 473 -31.28 -28.87 4.33
N ALA A 474 -30.84 -29.83 5.17
CA ALA A 474 -30.93 -31.27 4.93
C ALA A 474 -32.34 -31.82 5.24
#